data_7ffd76b6ff2cd474475f1992387c42f2
#
_entry.id   7ffd76b6ff2cd474475f1992387c42f2
#
_cell.length_a   1.000
_cell.length_b   1.000
_cell.length_c   1.000
_cell.angle_alpha   90.00
_cell.angle_beta   90.00
_cell.angle_gamma   90.00
#
_symmetry.space_group_name_H-M   'P 1'
#
loop_
_entity.id
_entity.type
_entity.pdbx_description
1 polymer ?
#
loop_
_entity_poly.entity_id
_entity_poly.type
_entity_poly.pdbx_seq_one_letter_code
_entity_poly.pdbx_strand_id
1 'polypeptide(L)'
;MLEHLNPTPQKPSRVVVLGAYGFVGGTCARRLAARGVAVLPLDKDDIDLTASRAAEQLQMRLAPDDAILVVSARAPCKDTGMMVDNIRIMHAVCTALERSSVNHVVYFSSDAVYSDAPVPLTEESRTEPGSMHGAMHLARELMLKATVKAPLAVVRSP
;
A
#
# COMPACT_ATOMS: atom_id res chain seq x y z
N MET A 1 -14.18 -3.06 -10.04
CA MET A 1 -15.16 -3.51 -9.03
C MET A 1 -14.46 -4.34 -7.96
N LEU A 2 -14.78 -4.15 -6.67
CA LEU A 2 -14.25 -5.00 -5.59
C LEU A 2 -14.99 -6.34 -5.61
N GLU A 3 -14.24 -7.43 -5.63
CA GLU A 3 -14.76 -8.78 -5.51
C GLU A 3 -14.56 -9.27 -4.07
N HIS A 4 -15.61 -9.74 -3.44
CA HIS A 4 -15.56 -10.30 -2.10
C HIS A 4 -15.26 -11.79 -2.18
N LEU A 5 -14.07 -12.19 -1.77
CA LEU A 5 -13.63 -13.59 -1.79
C LEU A 5 -14.24 -14.43 -0.65
N ASN A 6 -14.73 -13.77 0.40
CA ASN A 6 -15.39 -14.43 1.52
C ASN A 6 -16.89 -14.17 1.51
N PRO A 7 -17.74 -15.16 1.76
CA PRO A 7 -19.21 -15.02 1.80
C PRO A 7 -19.67 -14.12 2.96
N THR A 8 -18.88 -14.02 4.02
CA THR A 8 -19.13 -13.15 5.17
C THR A 8 -17.86 -12.34 5.50
N PRO A 9 -18.01 -11.05 5.86
CA PRO A 9 -16.88 -10.24 6.31
C PRO A 9 -16.20 -10.88 7.52
N GLN A 10 -14.88 -10.99 7.47
CA GLN A 10 -14.07 -11.49 8.57
C GLN A 10 -13.17 -10.37 9.11
N LYS A 11 -13.09 -10.28 10.43
CA LYS A 11 -12.18 -9.35 11.08
C LYS A 11 -10.75 -9.90 10.97
N PRO A 12 -9.77 -9.10 10.47
CA PRO A 12 -8.39 -9.56 10.45
C PRO A 12 -7.84 -9.74 11.88
N SER A 13 -6.97 -10.70 12.06
CA SER A 13 -6.30 -10.95 13.35
C SER A 13 -5.44 -9.76 13.76
N ARG A 14 -4.66 -9.23 12.81
CA ARG A 14 -3.85 -8.03 12.98
C ARG A 14 -3.73 -7.28 11.65
N VAL A 15 -3.63 -5.95 11.71
CA VAL A 15 -3.32 -5.10 10.57
C VAL A 15 -1.96 -4.45 10.77
N VAL A 16 -1.02 -4.72 9.87
CA VAL A 16 0.26 -4.01 9.78
C VAL A 16 0.06 -2.78 8.92
N VAL A 17 0.30 -1.60 9.48
CA VAL A 17 0.12 -0.32 8.77
C VAL A 17 1.50 0.27 8.45
N LEU A 18 1.89 0.26 7.17
CA LEU A 18 3.12 0.88 6.71
C LEU A 18 2.87 2.36 6.39
N GLY A 19 3.53 3.27 7.12
CA GLY A 19 3.27 4.71 7.09
C GLY A 19 2.22 5.13 8.12
N ALA A 20 2.24 4.49 9.29
CA ALA A 20 1.22 4.60 10.33
C ALA A 20 1.15 5.98 10.99
N TYR A 21 2.19 6.80 10.92
CA TYR A 21 2.18 8.15 11.52
C TYR A 21 1.89 9.26 10.50
N GLY A 22 1.69 8.92 9.22
CA GLY A 22 1.17 9.83 8.22
C GLY A 22 -0.33 10.12 8.41
N PHE A 23 -0.86 11.08 7.67
CA PHE A 23 -2.28 11.52 7.78
C PHE A 23 -3.26 10.36 7.56
N VAL A 24 -3.14 9.64 6.45
CA VAL A 24 -4.03 8.51 6.12
C VAL A 24 -3.74 7.33 7.04
N GLY A 25 -2.48 6.88 7.14
CA GLY A 25 -2.10 5.71 7.92
C GLY A 25 -2.44 5.85 9.39
N GLY A 26 -2.18 7.02 9.99
CA GLY A 26 -2.51 7.29 11.38
C GLY A 26 -4.02 7.30 11.64
N THR A 27 -4.79 7.81 10.69
CA THR A 27 -6.26 7.77 10.80
C THR A 27 -6.80 6.34 10.71
N CYS A 28 -6.28 5.55 9.76
CA CYS A 28 -6.63 4.14 9.64
C CYS A 28 -6.25 3.35 10.90
N ALA A 29 -5.02 3.50 11.39
CA ALA A 29 -4.54 2.81 12.59
C ALA A 29 -5.43 3.09 13.82
N ARG A 30 -5.74 4.35 14.08
CA ARG A 30 -6.63 4.72 15.18
C ARG A 30 -8.05 4.15 15.03
N ARG A 31 -8.62 4.20 13.83
CA ARG A 31 -9.98 3.67 13.57
C ARG A 31 -10.04 2.16 13.69
N LEU A 32 -9.02 1.44 13.25
CA LEU A 32 -8.91 -0.01 13.40
C LEU A 32 -8.82 -0.38 14.88
N ALA A 33 -7.91 0.27 15.63
CA ALA A 33 -7.75 0.04 17.05
C ALA A 33 -9.05 0.32 17.85
N ALA A 34 -9.75 1.41 17.52
CA ALA A 34 -11.04 1.74 18.14
C ALA A 34 -12.14 0.69 17.87
N ARG A 35 -12.00 -0.11 16.82
CA ARG A 35 -12.87 -1.25 16.49
C ARG A 35 -12.35 -2.58 17.05
N GLY A 36 -11.35 -2.53 17.90
CA GLY A 36 -10.75 -3.69 18.55
C GLY A 36 -9.95 -4.58 17.58
N VAL A 37 -9.43 -4.04 16.47
CA VAL A 37 -8.49 -4.73 15.61
C VAL A 37 -7.09 -4.54 16.16
N ALA A 38 -6.29 -5.59 16.31
CA ALA A 38 -4.89 -5.45 16.65
C ALA A 38 -4.15 -4.73 15.49
N VAL A 39 -3.38 -3.70 15.81
CA VAL A 39 -2.62 -2.91 14.83
C VAL A 39 -1.15 -2.95 15.17
N LEU A 40 -0.31 -3.24 14.16
CA LEU A 40 1.13 -3.02 14.22
C LEU A 40 1.44 -1.77 13.39
N PRO A 41 1.60 -0.60 14.01
CA PRO A 41 1.97 0.60 13.31
C PRO A 41 3.48 0.58 13.01
N LEU A 42 3.85 0.84 11.77
CA LEU A 42 5.24 0.93 11.34
C LEU A 42 5.45 2.17 10.48
N ASP A 43 6.54 2.90 10.75
CA ASP A 43 6.96 4.00 9.92
C ASP A 43 8.48 3.99 9.67
N LYS A 44 9.02 5.15 9.27
CA LYS A 44 10.43 5.28 8.91
C LYS A 44 11.39 5.06 10.09
N ASP A 45 10.99 5.41 11.33
CA ASP A 45 11.82 5.23 12.52
C ASP A 45 11.86 3.74 12.93
N ASP A 46 10.82 2.98 12.61
CA ASP A 46 10.77 1.53 12.83
C ASP A 46 11.52 0.76 11.74
N ILE A 47 11.27 1.13 10.46
CA ILE A 47 11.90 0.53 9.27
C ILE A 47 12.04 1.59 8.18
N ASP A 48 13.26 2.00 7.87
CA ASP A 48 13.50 2.80 6.66
C ASP A 48 13.40 1.92 5.41
N LEU A 49 12.24 1.97 4.75
CA LEU A 49 11.95 1.16 3.57
C LEU A 49 12.83 1.50 2.34
N THR A 50 13.67 2.53 2.41
CA THR A 50 14.67 2.84 1.38
C THR A 50 16.03 2.17 1.65
N ALA A 51 16.24 1.62 2.84
CA ALA A 51 17.49 0.98 3.24
C ALA A 51 17.65 -0.42 2.62
N SER A 52 18.89 -0.87 2.47
CA SER A 52 19.22 -2.16 1.82
C SER A 52 18.65 -3.39 2.53
N ARG A 53 18.45 -3.33 3.86
CA ARG A 53 17.91 -4.44 4.66
C ARG A 53 16.43 -4.30 4.99
N ALA A 54 15.74 -3.33 4.39
CA ALA A 54 14.34 -3.03 4.69
C ALA A 54 13.41 -4.24 4.48
N ALA A 55 13.59 -4.97 3.38
CA ALA A 55 12.79 -6.16 3.08
C ALA A 55 12.92 -7.25 4.17
N GLU A 56 14.14 -7.51 4.64
CA GLU A 56 14.39 -8.48 5.72
C GLU A 56 13.74 -8.03 7.04
N GLN A 57 13.92 -6.75 7.39
CA GLN A 57 13.35 -6.18 8.60
C GLN A 57 11.82 -6.22 8.57
N LEU A 58 11.20 -5.91 7.43
CA LEU A 58 9.76 -6.01 7.26
C LEU A 58 9.30 -7.45 7.36
N GLN A 59 9.96 -8.38 6.67
CA GLN A 59 9.64 -9.81 6.69
C GLN A 59 9.59 -10.35 8.13
N MET A 60 10.53 -9.98 8.98
CA MET A 60 10.58 -10.41 10.40
C MET A 60 9.41 -9.87 11.25
N ARG A 61 8.70 -8.86 10.80
CA ARG A 61 7.54 -8.26 11.50
C ARG A 61 6.21 -8.85 11.05
N LEU A 62 6.18 -9.57 9.91
CA LEU A 62 4.97 -10.11 9.31
C LEU A 62 4.63 -11.49 9.86
N ALA A 63 3.33 -11.75 10.02
CA ALA A 63 2.77 -13.05 10.37
C ALA A 63 1.79 -13.52 9.28
N PRO A 64 1.57 -14.85 9.13
CA PRO A 64 0.70 -15.40 8.08
C PRO A 64 -0.73 -14.86 8.06
N ASP A 65 -1.28 -14.52 9.24
CA ASP A 65 -2.65 -14.03 9.38
C ASP A 65 -2.79 -12.50 9.30
N ASP A 66 -1.70 -11.80 8.98
CA ASP A 66 -1.72 -10.34 8.88
C ASP A 66 -2.48 -9.87 7.63
N ALA A 67 -3.24 -8.80 7.81
CA ALA A 67 -3.57 -7.90 6.70
C ALA A 67 -2.57 -6.75 6.70
N ILE A 68 -2.14 -6.32 5.51
CA ILE A 68 -1.17 -5.23 5.37
C ILE A 68 -1.85 -4.05 4.70
N LEU A 69 -1.73 -2.87 5.30
CA LEU A 69 -2.12 -1.59 4.71
C LEU A 69 -0.86 -0.81 4.32
N VAL A 70 -0.63 -0.66 3.02
CA VAL A 70 0.51 0.06 2.47
C VAL A 70 0.11 1.49 2.14
N VAL A 71 0.50 2.44 2.98
CA VAL A 71 0.24 3.88 2.83
C VAL A 71 1.55 4.67 2.72
N SER A 72 2.68 4.03 3.07
CA SER A 72 4.00 4.67 3.05
C SER A 72 4.36 5.16 1.65
N ALA A 73 4.57 6.46 1.51
CA ALA A 73 5.01 7.09 0.28
C ALA A 73 5.69 8.44 0.58
N ARG A 74 6.59 8.88 -0.29
CA ARG A 74 7.03 10.26 -0.37
C ARG A 74 6.09 11.02 -1.32
N ALA A 75 5.02 11.59 -0.76
CA ALA A 75 3.96 12.24 -1.52
C ALA A 75 3.82 13.73 -1.14
N PRO A 76 3.40 14.58 -2.09
CA PRO A 76 3.29 14.30 -3.51
C PRO A 76 4.66 14.12 -4.19
N CYS A 77 4.75 13.18 -5.13
CA CYS A 77 5.97 12.90 -5.87
C CYS A 77 6.21 14.01 -6.91
N LYS A 78 7.25 14.84 -6.71
CA LYS A 78 7.50 16.06 -7.50
C LYS A 78 8.78 15.99 -8.33
N ASP A 79 9.70 15.12 -8.00
CA ASP A 79 11.00 15.00 -8.64
C ASP A 79 11.47 13.54 -8.78
N THR A 80 12.55 13.36 -9.54
CA THR A 80 13.11 12.03 -9.83
C THR A 80 13.67 11.34 -8.60
N GLY A 81 14.21 12.08 -7.63
CA GLY A 81 14.70 11.52 -6.37
C GLY A 81 13.56 10.91 -5.56
N MET A 82 12.45 11.63 -5.44
CA MET A 82 11.24 11.12 -4.80
C MET A 82 10.67 9.91 -5.54
N MET A 83 10.70 9.91 -6.88
CA MET A 83 10.28 8.77 -7.67
C MET A 83 11.11 7.53 -7.34
N VAL A 84 12.43 7.65 -7.37
CA VAL A 84 13.35 6.54 -7.05
C VAL A 84 13.13 6.02 -5.63
N ASP A 85 12.97 6.90 -4.65
CA ASP A 85 12.71 6.49 -3.27
C ASP A 85 11.36 5.76 -3.15
N ASN A 86 10.32 6.21 -3.83
CA ASN A 86 9.02 5.54 -3.83
C ASN A 86 9.08 4.15 -4.47
N ILE A 87 9.87 3.97 -5.52
CA ILE A 87 10.09 2.66 -6.13
C ILE A 87 10.91 1.75 -5.19
N ARG A 88 11.94 2.28 -4.49
CA ARG A 88 12.70 1.53 -3.47
C ARG A 88 11.81 1.07 -2.31
N ILE A 89 10.97 1.96 -1.79
CA ILE A 89 9.97 1.64 -0.76
C ILE A 89 9.11 0.46 -1.21
N MET A 90 8.53 0.55 -2.41
CA MET A 90 7.65 -0.51 -2.91
C MET A 90 8.42 -1.80 -3.22
N HIS A 91 9.64 -1.71 -3.73
CA HIS A 91 10.50 -2.88 -3.95
C HIS A 91 10.78 -3.63 -2.64
N ALA A 92 11.08 -2.91 -1.55
CA ALA A 92 11.29 -3.53 -0.25
C ALA A 92 10.02 -4.24 0.26
N VAL A 93 8.84 -3.61 0.09
CA VAL A 93 7.55 -4.21 0.44
C VAL A 93 7.29 -5.47 -0.40
N CYS A 94 7.45 -5.39 -1.72
CA CYS A 94 7.26 -6.53 -2.61
C CYS A 94 8.20 -7.69 -2.25
N THR A 95 9.49 -7.42 -2.04
CA THR A 95 10.48 -8.44 -1.66
C THR A 95 10.15 -9.11 -0.32
N ALA A 96 9.66 -8.35 0.65
CA ALA A 96 9.19 -8.92 1.91
C ALA A 96 7.97 -9.83 1.71
N LEU A 97 7.01 -9.41 0.88
CA LEU A 97 5.78 -10.16 0.59
C LEU A 97 6.01 -11.42 -0.25
N GLU A 98 7.02 -11.44 -1.11
CA GLU A 98 7.43 -12.66 -1.82
C GLU A 98 7.88 -13.78 -0.88
N ARG A 99 8.45 -13.39 0.26
CA ARG A 99 9.05 -14.29 1.25
C ARG A 99 8.14 -14.54 2.46
N SER A 100 6.97 -13.92 2.49
CA SER A 100 6.02 -14.01 3.60
C SER A 100 4.66 -14.45 3.11
N SER A 101 3.99 -15.29 3.88
CA SER A 101 2.55 -15.48 3.71
C SER A 101 1.84 -14.37 4.49
N VAL A 102 0.87 -13.72 3.86
CA VAL A 102 -0.03 -12.76 4.51
C VAL A 102 -1.44 -13.02 4.02
N ASN A 103 -2.44 -12.63 4.79
CA ASN A 103 -3.83 -12.94 4.49
C ASN A 103 -4.44 -11.97 3.46
N HIS A 104 -4.02 -10.69 3.50
CA HIS A 104 -4.56 -9.66 2.59
C HIS A 104 -3.62 -8.47 2.47
N VAL A 105 -3.59 -7.84 1.30
CA VAL A 105 -2.84 -6.59 1.07
C VAL A 105 -3.79 -5.51 0.58
N VAL A 106 -3.76 -4.34 1.22
CA VAL A 106 -4.46 -3.14 0.79
C VAL A 106 -3.42 -2.08 0.46
N TYR A 107 -3.42 -1.58 -0.76
CA TYR A 107 -2.57 -0.49 -1.18
C TYR A 107 -3.38 0.79 -1.35
N PHE A 108 -2.94 1.86 -0.70
CA PHE A 108 -3.53 3.19 -0.84
C PHE A 108 -2.84 3.93 -1.98
N SER A 109 -3.52 3.95 -3.13
CA SER A 109 -3.11 4.61 -4.37
C SER A 109 -3.77 5.98 -4.51
N SER A 110 -3.75 6.56 -5.70
CA SER A 110 -4.34 7.86 -6.00
C SER A 110 -5.13 7.80 -7.31
N ASP A 111 -6.15 8.63 -7.43
CA ASP A 111 -6.88 8.88 -8.67
C ASP A 111 -6.00 9.53 -9.76
N ALA A 112 -4.88 10.16 -9.37
CA ALA A 112 -3.88 10.69 -10.30
C ALA A 112 -3.29 9.64 -11.26
N VAL A 113 -3.57 8.35 -11.07
CA VAL A 113 -3.22 7.28 -12.02
C VAL A 113 -4.06 7.31 -13.28
N TYR A 114 -5.22 7.96 -13.25
CA TYR A 114 -6.09 8.07 -14.41
C TYR A 114 -5.65 9.20 -15.36
N SER A 115 -6.13 9.15 -16.59
CA SER A 115 -5.99 10.28 -17.52
C SER A 115 -6.82 11.46 -17.03
N ASP A 116 -6.30 12.65 -17.28
CA ASP A 116 -6.97 13.92 -16.97
C ASP A 116 -8.08 14.16 -18.00
N ALA A 117 -9.26 13.60 -17.76
CA ALA A 117 -10.39 13.71 -18.68
C ALA A 117 -11.60 14.36 -17.99
N PRO A 118 -12.40 15.19 -18.70
CA PRO A 118 -13.54 15.90 -18.12
C PRO A 118 -14.79 15.01 -17.98
N VAL A 119 -14.60 13.77 -17.54
CA VAL A 119 -15.66 12.78 -17.34
C VAL A 119 -15.53 12.17 -15.95
N PRO A 120 -16.62 11.71 -15.32
CA PRO A 120 -16.53 11.01 -14.04
C PRO A 120 -15.61 9.80 -14.13
N LEU A 121 -14.68 9.69 -13.19
CA LEU A 121 -13.75 8.55 -13.09
C LEU A 121 -14.46 7.33 -12.51
N THR A 122 -14.14 6.17 -13.06
CA THR A 122 -14.53 4.85 -12.56
C THR A 122 -13.29 3.95 -12.47
N GLU A 123 -13.41 2.79 -11.85
CA GLU A 123 -12.32 1.81 -11.79
C GLU A 123 -11.91 1.28 -13.17
N GLU A 124 -12.77 1.43 -14.19
CA GLU A 124 -12.55 1.04 -15.59
C GLU A 124 -11.94 2.18 -16.42
N SER A 125 -11.85 3.39 -15.86
CA SER A 125 -11.24 4.53 -16.53
C SER A 125 -9.78 4.24 -16.89
N ARG A 126 -9.34 4.75 -18.04
CA ARG A 126 -7.99 4.52 -18.55
C ARG A 126 -6.93 5.06 -17.61
N THR A 127 -5.98 4.21 -17.21
CA THR A 127 -4.81 4.60 -16.43
C THR A 127 -3.73 5.17 -17.35
N GLU A 128 -3.65 6.48 -17.42
CA GLU A 128 -2.72 7.24 -18.24
C GLU A 128 -2.31 8.50 -17.49
N PRO A 129 -1.42 8.37 -16.47
CA PRO A 129 -1.11 9.47 -15.59
C PRO A 129 -0.39 10.62 -16.30
N GLY A 130 -0.91 11.83 -16.18
CA GLY A 130 -0.31 13.07 -16.69
C GLY A 130 0.75 13.66 -15.76
N SER A 131 1.01 13.05 -14.60
CA SER A 131 1.95 13.57 -13.61
C SER A 131 2.90 12.48 -13.09
N MET A 132 4.07 12.94 -12.58
CA MET A 132 5.02 12.03 -11.93
C MET A 132 4.42 11.36 -10.68
N HIS A 133 3.52 12.03 -9.99
CA HIS A 133 2.80 11.48 -8.85
C HIS A 133 1.90 10.32 -9.26
N GLY A 134 1.09 10.49 -10.30
CA GLY A 134 0.26 9.42 -10.83
C GLY A 134 1.08 8.27 -11.41
N ALA A 135 2.15 8.58 -12.18
CA ALA A 135 3.06 7.55 -12.70
C ALA A 135 3.72 6.73 -11.59
N MET A 136 4.10 7.37 -10.48
CA MET A 136 4.65 6.72 -9.29
C MET A 136 3.63 5.74 -8.68
N HIS A 137 2.39 6.16 -8.49
CA HIS A 137 1.36 5.30 -7.93
C HIS A 137 1.03 4.13 -8.86
N LEU A 138 0.90 4.38 -10.17
CA LEU A 138 0.65 3.33 -11.16
C LEU A 138 1.77 2.29 -11.19
N ALA A 139 3.04 2.73 -11.18
CA ALA A 139 4.18 1.82 -11.12
C ALA A 139 4.12 0.92 -9.88
N ARG A 140 3.79 1.47 -8.72
CA ARG A 140 3.67 0.73 -7.46
C ARG A 140 2.50 -0.25 -7.46
N GLU A 141 1.35 0.10 -8.08
CA GLU A 141 0.25 -0.83 -8.30
C GLU A 141 0.70 -2.05 -9.13
N LEU A 142 1.42 -1.79 -10.23
CA LEU A 142 1.92 -2.84 -11.11
C LEU A 142 2.94 -3.75 -10.40
N MET A 143 3.83 -3.17 -9.59
CA MET A 143 4.78 -3.94 -8.77
C MET A 143 4.05 -4.89 -7.82
N LEU A 144 3.05 -4.40 -7.08
CA LEU A 144 2.26 -5.23 -6.18
C LEU A 144 1.49 -6.32 -6.93
N LYS A 145 0.83 -5.97 -8.03
CA LYS A 145 0.08 -6.94 -8.87
C LYS A 145 0.97 -8.06 -9.43
N ALA A 146 2.22 -7.74 -9.77
CA ALA A 146 3.17 -8.72 -10.27
C ALA A 146 3.75 -9.64 -9.19
N THR A 147 3.73 -9.22 -7.92
CA THR A 147 4.46 -9.87 -6.83
C THR A 147 3.54 -10.58 -5.83
N VAL A 148 2.43 -9.93 -5.45
CA VAL A 148 1.59 -10.37 -4.33
C VAL A 148 0.73 -11.57 -4.73
N LYS A 149 0.82 -12.64 -3.93
CA LYS A 149 0.00 -13.86 -4.09
C LYS A 149 -1.29 -13.80 -3.27
N ALA A 150 -1.29 -13.04 -2.18
CA ALA A 150 -2.47 -12.81 -1.36
C ALA A 150 -3.50 -11.94 -2.08
N PRO A 151 -4.77 -11.95 -1.68
CA PRO A 151 -5.76 -11.00 -2.16
C PRO A 151 -5.25 -9.56 -2.04
N LEU A 152 -5.33 -8.79 -3.13
CA LEU A 152 -4.86 -7.41 -3.21
C LEU A 152 -6.01 -6.47 -3.52
N ALA A 153 -6.26 -5.51 -2.65
CA ALA A 153 -7.14 -4.38 -2.91
C ALA A 153 -6.33 -3.11 -3.16
N VAL A 154 -6.62 -2.41 -4.24
CA VAL A 154 -6.04 -1.10 -4.57
C VAL A 154 -7.12 -0.05 -4.39
N VAL A 155 -6.89 0.90 -3.47
CA VAL A 155 -7.81 2.01 -3.18
C VAL A 155 -7.24 3.27 -3.79
N ARG A 156 -7.83 3.77 -4.87
CA ARG A 156 -7.45 5.03 -5.51
C ARG A 156 -8.26 6.16 -4.90
N SER A 157 -7.60 6.99 -4.12
CA SER A 157 -8.22 8.14 -3.43
C SER A 157 -7.92 9.44 -4.17
N PRO A 158 -8.84 10.41 -4.13
CA PRO A 158 -8.60 11.77 -4.61
C PRO A 158 -7.45 12.45 -3.89
#